data_b50dbbad13c5b9cbd3101a22fe7a4f55
#
_entry.id   b50dbbad13c5b9cbd3101a22fe7a4f55
#
_cell.length_a   1.000
_cell.length_b   1.000
_cell.length_c   1.000
_cell.angle_alpha   90.00
_cell.angle_beta   90.00
_cell.angle_gamma   90.00
#
_symmetry.space_group_name_H-M   'P 1'
#
loop_
_entity.id
_entity.type
_entity.pdbx_description
1 polymer ?
#
loop_
_entity_poly.entity_id
_entity_poly.type
_entity_poly.pdbx_seq_one_letter_code
_entity_poly.pdbx_strand_id
1 'polypeptide(L)'
;MYSGLSAGIEMLFLAAFAFGRHSAAALTHLLFLLTLPFGMIACCRRAGRPRAGVIGGLLFFMAPVVAKDATCAYVDVATAAVAFGAFCLFEIWREENQKGALVALGLLAGFCYACKFTAGTAIVFAIAAVVAVGFARRVGVLMLCRQAALAGSVALAVALPWVVRDVMVFGNPFFPFLNGLFPNPWQYPIVEAEFLRIFAHMSDVQLWQIPFQVTTGGKLAGITGPVFLLAPLAVLSAVIAVEKRPRFGRHLLLAVLAFSVTYFANIGTRFLIPALPFLSIALALGILGLPRIGKALAILVVLVHGLLSWPPFIGRWSPDYQWYIETIDLSAALRITPEKQFLTDHWGDYQGGLLLDRFVPAGDLVYSPDMGQFAYHHRDIIGNFDSSLGRRAFTTFRLPFVPALSRTWQRDLRIPATRLSKLRLVAGTKTDVDLRVSEVRFFKGAREIPRDAKWRLSASANPWEIQRAFDNGPVSWWTSGQYVEPGMWLEVDFGEPVEIDRVHIEQNADQRWIEIRPTALIESTTGGEGAASWHDLPFREAGVEEAEPTDIRMEVRDELRQMGIRWILIRDGNPAAQSLRTDSPSWGITEIAETTGFQLWMLD
;
A
#
# COMPACT_ATOMS: atom_id res chain seq x y z
N MET A 1 1.39 4.16 -6.22
CA MET A 1 1.38 2.93 -5.40
C MET A 1 0.29 1.96 -5.84
N TYR A 2 -1.00 2.30 -5.73
CA TYR A 2 -2.10 1.36 -6.00
C TYR A 2 -2.16 0.86 -7.45
N SER A 3 -1.76 1.67 -8.43
CA SER A 3 -1.72 1.26 -9.85
C SER A 3 -0.76 0.10 -10.15
N GLY A 4 0.20 -0.15 -9.28
CA GLY A 4 1.14 -1.29 -9.39
C GLY A 4 0.63 -2.57 -8.73
N LEU A 5 -0.45 -2.54 -7.96
CA LEU A 5 -1.02 -3.76 -7.41
C LEU A 5 -1.73 -4.58 -8.50
N SER A 6 -1.76 -5.90 -8.31
CA SER A 6 -2.56 -6.77 -9.15
C SER A 6 -4.05 -6.39 -9.02
N ALA A 7 -4.77 -6.32 -10.14
CA ALA A 7 -6.10 -5.75 -10.24
C ALA A 7 -7.12 -6.71 -10.93
N GLY A 8 -7.01 -8.03 -10.66
CA GLY A 8 -7.83 -9.04 -11.32
C GLY A 8 -9.33 -8.93 -11.03
N ILE A 9 -9.70 -8.54 -9.80
CA ILE A 9 -11.11 -8.30 -9.44
C ILE A 9 -11.55 -6.94 -9.95
N GLU A 10 -10.69 -5.94 -9.92
CA GLU A 10 -10.95 -4.61 -10.45
C GLU A 10 -11.22 -4.65 -11.97
N MET A 11 -10.65 -5.62 -12.71
CA MET A 11 -11.01 -5.84 -14.12
C MET A 11 -12.46 -6.29 -14.28
N LEU A 12 -12.99 -7.08 -13.33
CA LEU A 12 -14.43 -7.42 -13.31
C LEU A 12 -15.28 -6.20 -12.94
N PHE A 13 -14.79 -5.35 -12.03
CA PHE A 13 -15.45 -4.08 -11.72
C PHE A 13 -15.49 -3.15 -12.92
N LEU A 14 -14.39 -3.05 -13.67
CA LEU A 14 -14.32 -2.27 -14.90
C LEU A 14 -15.34 -2.77 -15.93
N ALA A 15 -15.43 -4.10 -16.12
CA ALA A 15 -16.46 -4.68 -16.98
C ALA A 15 -17.87 -4.36 -16.49
N ALA A 16 -18.13 -4.40 -15.18
CA ALA A 16 -19.42 -4.03 -14.61
C ALA A 16 -19.75 -2.53 -14.82
N PHE A 17 -18.77 -1.66 -14.73
CA PHE A 17 -18.90 -0.23 -15.04
C PHE A 17 -19.35 0.04 -16.47
N ALA A 18 -18.93 -0.78 -17.44
CA ALA A 18 -19.34 -0.64 -18.83
C ALA A 18 -20.86 -0.79 -19.03
N PHE A 19 -21.55 -1.51 -18.13
CA PHE A 19 -22.99 -1.77 -18.17
C PHE A 19 -23.77 -1.07 -17.06
N GLY A 20 -23.09 -0.53 -16.05
CA GLY A 20 -23.70 0.07 -14.87
C GLY A 20 -23.03 1.37 -14.47
N ARG A 21 -23.34 1.82 -13.25
CA ARG A 21 -22.72 2.99 -12.60
C ARG A 21 -21.82 2.55 -11.46
N HIS A 22 -21.36 3.46 -10.63
CA HIS A 22 -20.44 3.22 -9.51
C HIS A 22 -20.84 2.07 -8.59
N SER A 23 -22.13 1.89 -8.31
CA SER A 23 -22.63 0.76 -7.52
C SER A 23 -22.44 -0.62 -8.17
N ALA A 24 -22.19 -0.69 -9.50
CA ALA A 24 -22.02 -1.95 -10.20
C ALA A 24 -20.78 -2.72 -9.71
N ALA A 25 -19.69 -2.03 -9.36
CA ALA A 25 -18.51 -2.64 -8.77
C ALA A 25 -18.81 -3.29 -7.41
N ALA A 26 -19.47 -2.55 -6.51
CA ALA A 26 -19.86 -3.06 -5.19
C ALA A 26 -20.84 -4.25 -5.30
N LEU A 27 -21.80 -4.20 -6.23
CA LEU A 27 -22.72 -5.30 -6.50
C LEU A 27 -22.00 -6.53 -7.04
N THR A 28 -20.99 -6.35 -7.89
CA THR A 28 -20.14 -7.44 -8.38
C THR A 28 -19.39 -8.10 -7.22
N HIS A 29 -18.86 -7.31 -6.29
CA HIS A 29 -18.20 -7.84 -5.09
C HIS A 29 -19.21 -8.58 -4.19
N LEU A 30 -20.41 -8.03 -4.01
CA LEU A 30 -21.50 -8.66 -3.23
C LEU A 30 -21.88 -10.05 -3.77
N LEU A 31 -21.80 -10.31 -5.09
CA LEU A 31 -22.06 -11.64 -5.66
C LEU A 31 -21.12 -12.71 -5.10
N PHE A 32 -19.86 -12.36 -4.79
CA PHE A 32 -18.95 -13.30 -4.14
C PHE A 32 -19.39 -13.64 -2.71
N LEU A 33 -19.92 -12.67 -1.95
CA LEU A 33 -20.50 -12.92 -0.64
C LEU A 33 -21.73 -13.82 -0.73
N LEU A 34 -22.60 -13.62 -1.72
CA LEU A 34 -23.79 -14.43 -1.88
C LEU A 34 -23.47 -15.87 -2.31
N THR A 35 -22.44 -16.07 -3.13
CA THR A 35 -22.09 -17.37 -3.71
C THR A 35 -21.17 -18.21 -2.81
N LEU A 36 -20.26 -17.60 -2.05
CA LEU A 36 -19.29 -18.33 -1.23
C LEU A 36 -19.93 -19.25 -0.18
N PRO A 37 -20.97 -18.86 0.59
CA PRO A 37 -21.65 -19.78 1.50
C PRO A 37 -22.21 -21.04 0.83
N PHE A 38 -22.73 -20.94 -0.40
CA PHE A 38 -23.16 -22.11 -1.15
C PHE A 38 -21.99 -23.03 -1.51
N GLY A 39 -20.84 -22.47 -1.86
CA GLY A 39 -19.58 -23.20 -2.04
C GLY A 39 -19.16 -23.94 -0.76
N MET A 40 -19.28 -23.28 0.40
CA MET A 40 -18.98 -23.85 1.72
C MET A 40 -19.93 -25.03 2.03
N ILE A 41 -21.21 -24.88 1.76
CA ILE A 41 -22.22 -25.95 1.92
C ILE A 41 -21.90 -27.14 0.99
N ALA A 42 -21.61 -26.89 -0.28
CA ALA A 42 -21.28 -27.91 -1.27
C ALA A 42 -20.01 -28.69 -0.87
N CYS A 43 -18.95 -28.00 -0.43
CA CYS A 43 -17.74 -28.63 0.06
C CYS A 43 -17.97 -29.51 1.28
N CYS A 44 -18.71 -29.03 2.27
CA CYS A 44 -19.06 -29.78 3.47
C CYS A 44 -20.02 -30.93 3.18
N ARG A 45 -20.99 -30.79 2.24
CA ARG A 45 -21.86 -31.86 1.77
C ARG A 45 -21.04 -32.99 1.15
N ARG A 46 -20.04 -32.67 0.34
CA ARG A 46 -19.12 -33.65 -0.23
C ARG A 46 -18.32 -34.37 0.86
N ALA A 47 -17.95 -33.66 1.93
CA ALA A 47 -17.28 -34.24 3.10
C ALA A 47 -18.23 -35.05 4.01
N GLY A 48 -19.55 -35.11 3.74
CA GLY A 48 -20.54 -35.79 4.58
C GLY A 48 -20.99 -34.99 5.80
N ARG A 49 -20.71 -33.68 5.84
CA ARG A 49 -21.04 -32.79 6.98
C ARG A 49 -21.81 -31.53 6.53
N PRO A 50 -22.95 -31.66 5.82
CA PRO A 50 -23.66 -30.52 5.24
C PRO A 50 -24.08 -29.46 6.28
N ARG A 51 -24.41 -29.87 7.51
CA ARG A 51 -24.77 -28.93 8.59
C ARG A 51 -23.61 -28.00 8.97
N ALA A 52 -22.38 -28.50 8.95
CA ALA A 52 -21.21 -27.67 9.21
C ALA A 52 -21.01 -26.58 8.12
N GLY A 53 -21.33 -26.93 6.86
CA GLY A 53 -21.34 -25.97 5.76
C GLY A 53 -22.38 -24.88 5.92
N VAL A 54 -23.61 -25.24 6.36
CA VAL A 54 -24.69 -24.26 6.60
C VAL A 54 -24.30 -23.32 7.75
N ILE A 55 -23.88 -23.86 8.89
CA ILE A 55 -23.50 -23.07 10.06
C ILE A 55 -22.27 -22.20 9.75
N GLY A 56 -21.21 -22.80 9.20
CA GLY A 56 -20.01 -22.05 8.82
C GLY A 56 -20.29 -20.96 7.78
N GLY A 57 -21.14 -21.26 6.80
CA GLY A 57 -21.58 -20.28 5.79
C GLY A 57 -22.34 -19.11 6.41
N LEU A 58 -23.24 -19.36 7.37
CA LEU A 58 -23.96 -18.31 8.10
C LEU A 58 -23.03 -17.50 9.00
N LEU A 59 -22.09 -18.12 9.71
CA LEU A 59 -21.11 -17.42 10.51
C LEU A 59 -20.24 -16.49 9.67
N PHE A 60 -19.79 -16.95 8.50
CA PHE A 60 -19.03 -16.13 7.56
C PHE A 60 -19.87 -14.97 7.00
N PHE A 61 -21.08 -15.29 6.51
CA PHE A 61 -21.97 -14.32 5.85
C PHE A 61 -22.36 -13.17 6.78
N MET A 62 -22.64 -13.46 8.04
CA MET A 62 -23.09 -12.49 9.03
C MET A 62 -21.94 -11.78 9.76
N ALA A 63 -20.66 -12.12 9.50
CA ALA A 63 -19.55 -11.45 10.13
C ALA A 63 -19.51 -9.96 9.70
N PRO A 64 -19.52 -8.99 10.64
CA PRO A 64 -19.67 -7.57 10.32
C PRO A 64 -18.63 -7.05 9.33
N VAL A 65 -17.35 -7.40 9.50
CA VAL A 65 -16.27 -7.00 8.59
C VAL A 65 -16.47 -7.58 7.18
N VAL A 66 -17.01 -8.77 7.06
CA VAL A 66 -17.29 -9.42 5.76
C VAL A 66 -18.44 -8.72 5.05
N ALA A 67 -19.52 -8.42 5.78
CA ALA A 67 -20.68 -7.70 5.23
C ALA A 67 -20.28 -6.31 4.73
N LYS A 68 -19.48 -5.56 5.51
CA LYS A 68 -18.99 -4.22 5.11
C LYS A 68 -18.08 -4.30 3.90
N ASP A 69 -17.13 -5.21 3.89
CA ASP A 69 -16.19 -5.38 2.77
C ASP A 69 -16.94 -5.73 1.48
N ALA A 70 -17.84 -6.69 1.52
CA ALA A 70 -18.59 -7.17 0.35
C ALA A 70 -19.55 -6.14 -0.24
N THR A 71 -20.00 -5.16 0.54
CA THR A 71 -20.88 -4.08 0.07
C THR A 71 -20.11 -2.87 -0.47
N CYS A 72 -18.77 -2.93 -0.46
CA CYS A 72 -17.87 -1.94 -1.03
C CYS A 72 -17.14 -2.53 -2.25
N ALA A 73 -16.56 -1.68 -3.09
CA ALA A 73 -15.72 -2.11 -4.22
C ALA A 73 -14.30 -2.50 -3.74
N TYR A 74 -14.23 -3.37 -2.70
CA TYR A 74 -13.01 -4.00 -2.21
C TYR A 74 -12.83 -5.38 -2.85
N VAL A 75 -11.80 -6.12 -2.45
CA VAL A 75 -11.41 -7.39 -3.08
C VAL A 75 -11.28 -8.55 -2.10
N ASP A 76 -11.42 -8.30 -0.79
CA ASP A 76 -11.07 -9.31 0.23
C ASP A 76 -12.07 -10.49 0.25
N VAL A 77 -13.38 -10.24 0.12
CA VAL A 77 -14.39 -11.31 0.02
C VAL A 77 -14.28 -12.08 -1.29
N ALA A 78 -14.00 -11.41 -2.41
CA ALA A 78 -13.74 -12.08 -3.68
C ALA A 78 -12.49 -12.97 -3.59
N THR A 79 -11.42 -12.47 -2.98
CA THR A 79 -10.21 -13.25 -2.71
C THR A 79 -10.51 -14.47 -1.84
N ALA A 80 -11.33 -14.31 -0.80
CA ALA A 80 -11.77 -15.42 0.05
C ALA A 80 -12.54 -16.49 -0.74
N ALA A 81 -13.42 -16.08 -1.65
CA ALA A 81 -14.18 -17.00 -2.50
C ALA A 81 -13.27 -17.79 -3.45
N VAL A 82 -12.30 -17.13 -4.10
CA VAL A 82 -11.33 -17.78 -4.99
C VAL A 82 -10.41 -18.72 -4.22
N ALA A 83 -9.89 -18.29 -3.06
CA ALA A 83 -9.05 -19.12 -2.19
C ALA A 83 -9.80 -20.35 -1.68
N PHE A 84 -11.07 -20.20 -1.30
CA PHE A 84 -11.92 -21.32 -0.90
C PHE A 84 -12.19 -22.27 -2.07
N GLY A 85 -12.41 -21.75 -3.28
CA GLY A 85 -12.51 -22.54 -4.52
C GLY A 85 -11.24 -23.36 -4.78
N ALA A 86 -10.06 -22.75 -4.64
CA ALA A 86 -8.77 -23.45 -4.76
C ALA A 86 -8.65 -24.60 -3.72
N PHE A 87 -9.04 -24.35 -2.47
CA PHE A 87 -9.09 -25.39 -1.44
C PHE A 87 -10.05 -26.53 -1.82
N CYS A 88 -11.24 -26.24 -2.34
CA CYS A 88 -12.18 -27.27 -2.79
C CYS A 88 -11.59 -28.13 -3.91
N LEU A 89 -10.89 -27.51 -4.87
CA LEU A 89 -10.21 -28.22 -5.97
C LEU A 89 -9.04 -29.07 -5.47
N PHE A 90 -8.29 -28.58 -4.49
CA PHE A 90 -7.28 -29.38 -3.80
C PHE A 90 -7.89 -30.62 -3.16
N GLU A 91 -9.03 -30.50 -2.44
CA GLU A 91 -9.73 -31.63 -1.83
C GLU A 91 -10.24 -32.63 -2.89
N ILE A 92 -10.76 -32.14 -4.03
CA ILE A 92 -11.21 -32.98 -5.15
C ILE A 92 -10.03 -33.72 -5.77
N TRP A 93 -8.94 -33.00 -6.12
CA TRP A 93 -7.74 -33.62 -6.66
C TRP A 93 -7.14 -34.66 -5.71
N ARG A 94 -7.09 -34.32 -4.42
CA ARG A 94 -6.61 -35.24 -3.39
C ARG A 94 -7.44 -36.54 -3.32
N GLU A 95 -8.74 -36.51 -3.58
CA GLU A 95 -9.56 -37.70 -3.57
C GLU A 95 -9.51 -38.47 -4.88
N GLU A 96 -9.69 -37.79 -5.98
CA GLU A 96 -9.97 -38.40 -7.29
C GLU A 96 -8.70 -38.46 -8.18
N ASN A 97 -7.63 -37.80 -7.78
CA ASN A 97 -6.38 -37.69 -8.54
C ASN A 97 -6.58 -37.22 -10.00
N GLN A 98 -7.64 -36.42 -10.24
CA GLN A 98 -7.96 -35.91 -11.57
C GLN A 98 -7.00 -34.78 -11.96
N LYS A 99 -6.35 -34.91 -13.13
CA LYS A 99 -5.46 -33.91 -13.68
C LYS A 99 -6.18 -32.55 -13.89
N GLY A 100 -7.45 -32.57 -14.32
CA GLY A 100 -8.27 -31.36 -14.49
C GLY A 100 -8.45 -30.56 -13.19
N ALA A 101 -8.67 -31.25 -12.07
CA ALA A 101 -8.77 -30.58 -10.76
C ALA A 101 -7.44 -29.94 -10.33
N LEU A 102 -6.29 -30.58 -10.67
CA LEU A 102 -4.97 -30.04 -10.40
C LEU A 102 -4.67 -28.79 -11.23
N VAL A 103 -5.05 -28.79 -12.51
CA VAL A 103 -4.94 -27.61 -13.39
C VAL A 103 -5.83 -26.48 -12.88
N ALA A 104 -7.09 -26.78 -12.54
CA ALA A 104 -8.01 -25.78 -12.00
C ALA A 104 -7.55 -25.21 -10.64
N LEU A 105 -6.93 -26.04 -9.78
CA LEU A 105 -6.26 -25.58 -8.56
C LEU A 105 -5.17 -24.55 -8.87
N GLY A 106 -4.31 -24.84 -9.85
CA GLY A 106 -3.29 -23.90 -10.31
C GLY A 106 -3.88 -22.59 -10.84
N LEU A 107 -4.94 -22.67 -11.66
CA LEU A 107 -5.65 -21.49 -12.19
C LEU A 107 -6.19 -20.60 -11.04
N LEU A 108 -6.91 -21.17 -10.08
CA LEU A 108 -7.46 -20.38 -8.97
C LEU A 108 -6.36 -19.86 -8.02
N ALA A 109 -5.30 -20.64 -7.77
CA ALA A 109 -4.19 -20.20 -6.95
C ALA A 109 -3.46 -18.99 -7.59
N GLY A 110 -3.22 -19.03 -8.90
CA GLY A 110 -2.67 -17.89 -9.65
C GLY A 110 -3.63 -16.70 -9.70
N PHE A 111 -4.93 -16.94 -9.82
CA PHE A 111 -5.94 -15.89 -9.80
C PHE A 111 -6.08 -15.24 -8.41
N CYS A 112 -5.82 -15.95 -7.31
CA CYS A 112 -5.70 -15.33 -5.99
C CYS A 112 -4.64 -14.21 -5.97
N TYR A 113 -3.46 -14.45 -6.58
CA TYR A 113 -2.44 -13.40 -6.73
C TYR A 113 -2.95 -12.24 -7.59
N ALA A 114 -3.66 -12.53 -8.67
CA ALA A 114 -4.28 -11.50 -9.50
C ALA A 114 -5.36 -10.70 -8.76
N CYS A 115 -6.10 -11.30 -7.82
CA CYS A 115 -7.06 -10.60 -6.97
C CYS A 115 -6.38 -9.68 -5.96
N LYS A 116 -5.30 -10.15 -5.34
CA LYS A 116 -4.58 -9.42 -4.29
C LYS A 116 -3.16 -9.94 -4.16
N PHE A 117 -2.17 -9.07 -4.21
CA PHE A 117 -0.76 -9.44 -4.09
C PHE A 117 -0.49 -10.40 -2.91
N THR A 118 -1.01 -10.07 -1.72
CA THR A 118 -0.82 -10.89 -0.51
C THR A 118 -1.47 -12.27 -0.60
N ALA A 119 -2.46 -12.47 -1.46
CA ALA A 119 -3.11 -13.76 -1.69
C ALA A 119 -2.29 -14.69 -2.61
N GLY A 120 -1.10 -14.28 -3.05
CA GLY A 120 -0.09 -15.16 -3.63
C GLY A 120 0.31 -16.33 -2.72
N THR A 121 0.03 -16.25 -1.43
CA THR A 121 0.11 -17.39 -0.49
C THR A 121 -0.71 -18.59 -0.94
N ALA A 122 -1.75 -18.41 -1.77
CA ALA A 122 -2.52 -19.52 -2.37
C ALA A 122 -1.66 -20.38 -3.32
N ILE A 123 -0.69 -19.78 -4.03
CA ILE A 123 0.24 -20.52 -4.89
C ILE A 123 1.14 -21.40 -4.02
N VAL A 124 1.68 -20.84 -2.94
CA VAL A 124 2.53 -21.58 -1.99
C VAL A 124 1.71 -22.71 -1.33
N PHE A 125 0.48 -22.41 -0.90
CA PHE A 125 -0.43 -23.40 -0.35
C PHE A 125 -0.70 -24.54 -1.32
N ALA A 126 -1.03 -24.24 -2.58
CA ALA A 126 -1.34 -25.26 -3.59
C ALA A 126 -0.14 -26.19 -3.83
N ILE A 127 1.07 -25.62 -4.03
CA ILE A 127 2.28 -26.42 -4.25
C ILE A 127 2.61 -27.27 -2.99
N ALA A 128 2.61 -26.65 -1.81
CA ALA A 128 2.93 -27.33 -0.56
C ALA A 128 1.92 -28.46 -0.25
N ALA A 129 0.63 -28.23 -0.49
CA ALA A 129 -0.42 -29.21 -0.30
C ALA A 129 -0.28 -30.41 -1.26
N VAL A 130 0.05 -30.14 -2.53
CA VAL A 130 0.33 -31.20 -3.54
C VAL A 130 1.55 -32.03 -3.11
N VAL A 131 2.62 -31.37 -2.69
CA VAL A 131 3.84 -32.03 -2.22
C VAL A 131 3.57 -32.87 -0.97
N ALA A 132 2.85 -32.33 0.02
CA ALA A 132 2.53 -33.04 1.26
C ALA A 132 1.67 -34.30 1.01
N VAL A 133 0.68 -34.21 0.11
CA VAL A 133 -0.14 -35.36 -0.28
C VAL A 133 0.70 -36.42 -1.01
N GLY A 134 1.59 -36.00 -1.92
CA GLY A 134 2.47 -36.90 -2.65
C GLY A 134 3.41 -37.67 -1.72
N PHE A 135 4.02 -37.00 -0.74
CA PHE A 135 4.82 -37.65 0.31
C PHE A 135 3.99 -38.63 1.15
N ALA A 136 2.80 -38.23 1.59
CA ALA A 136 1.92 -39.07 2.39
C ALA A 136 1.46 -40.33 1.64
N ARG A 137 1.36 -40.26 0.31
CA ARG A 137 1.02 -41.40 -0.57
C ARG A 137 2.24 -42.17 -1.07
N ARG A 138 3.45 -41.76 -0.69
CA ARG A 138 4.69 -42.34 -1.19
C ARG A 138 4.80 -42.34 -2.71
N VAL A 139 4.31 -41.27 -3.35
CA VAL A 139 4.41 -41.10 -4.81
C VAL A 139 5.88 -40.93 -5.18
N GLY A 140 6.31 -41.55 -6.29
CA GLY A 140 7.69 -41.39 -6.77
C GLY A 140 8.05 -39.94 -7.05
N VAL A 141 9.29 -39.56 -6.74
CA VAL A 141 9.78 -38.16 -6.80
C VAL A 141 9.49 -37.50 -8.15
N LEU A 142 9.68 -38.20 -9.27
CA LEU A 142 9.42 -37.64 -10.60
C LEU A 142 7.94 -37.28 -10.82
N MET A 143 7.02 -38.14 -10.37
CA MET A 143 5.59 -37.86 -10.47
C MET A 143 5.19 -36.70 -9.55
N LEU A 144 5.75 -36.65 -8.34
CA LEU A 144 5.56 -35.55 -7.40
C LEU A 144 6.02 -34.21 -8.00
N CYS A 145 7.22 -34.17 -8.57
CA CYS A 145 7.74 -32.99 -9.25
C CYS A 145 6.85 -32.58 -10.43
N ARG A 146 6.35 -33.55 -11.22
CA ARG A 146 5.44 -33.24 -12.34
C ARG A 146 4.12 -32.65 -11.87
N GLN A 147 3.52 -33.16 -10.79
CA GLN A 147 2.27 -32.62 -10.26
C GLN A 147 2.45 -31.22 -9.67
N ALA A 148 3.50 -31.02 -8.87
CA ALA A 148 3.84 -29.71 -8.31
C ALA A 148 4.17 -28.69 -9.40
N ALA A 149 4.97 -29.09 -10.40
CA ALA A 149 5.30 -28.25 -11.55
C ALA A 149 4.08 -27.89 -12.38
N LEU A 150 3.15 -28.83 -12.60
CA LEU A 150 1.90 -28.55 -13.33
C LEU A 150 1.05 -27.50 -12.60
N ALA A 151 0.79 -27.68 -11.31
CA ALA A 151 0.02 -26.70 -10.54
C ALA A 151 0.73 -25.34 -10.47
N GLY A 152 2.04 -25.35 -10.20
CA GLY A 152 2.85 -24.15 -10.10
C GLY A 152 2.99 -23.39 -11.40
N SER A 153 3.24 -24.07 -12.53
CA SER A 153 3.38 -23.40 -13.84
C SER A 153 2.06 -22.79 -14.30
N VAL A 154 0.93 -23.47 -14.06
CA VAL A 154 -0.40 -22.92 -14.37
C VAL A 154 -0.67 -21.69 -13.49
N ALA A 155 -0.36 -21.75 -12.19
CA ALA A 155 -0.54 -20.61 -11.30
C ALA A 155 0.34 -19.42 -11.71
N LEU A 156 1.61 -19.68 -12.05
CA LEU A 156 2.52 -18.65 -12.53
C LEU A 156 2.06 -18.04 -13.85
N ALA A 157 1.53 -18.84 -14.78
CA ALA A 157 1.00 -18.32 -16.04
C ALA A 157 -0.15 -17.32 -15.85
N VAL A 158 -0.98 -17.51 -14.83
CA VAL A 158 -2.06 -16.56 -14.47
C VAL A 158 -1.53 -15.32 -13.74
N ALA A 159 -0.49 -15.47 -12.92
CA ALA A 159 0.13 -14.35 -12.21
C ALA A 159 1.06 -13.50 -13.10
N LEU A 160 1.68 -14.14 -14.11
CA LEU A 160 2.72 -13.56 -14.96
C LEU A 160 2.34 -12.23 -15.65
N PRO A 161 1.12 -12.03 -16.19
CA PRO A 161 0.74 -10.76 -16.82
C PRO A 161 0.93 -9.55 -15.88
N TRP A 162 0.65 -9.70 -14.59
CA TRP A 162 0.82 -8.64 -13.59
C TRP A 162 2.29 -8.37 -13.31
N VAL A 163 3.08 -9.42 -13.15
CA VAL A 163 4.54 -9.30 -12.96
C VAL A 163 5.22 -8.67 -14.18
N VAL A 164 4.84 -9.08 -15.40
CA VAL A 164 5.38 -8.50 -16.64
C VAL A 164 5.02 -7.03 -16.77
N ARG A 165 3.75 -6.66 -16.48
CA ARG A 165 3.33 -5.26 -16.46
C ARG A 165 4.21 -4.44 -15.51
N ASP A 166 4.45 -4.93 -14.29
CA ASP A 166 5.21 -4.21 -13.28
C ASP A 166 6.68 -4.06 -13.67
N VAL A 167 7.28 -5.07 -14.29
CA VAL A 167 8.63 -4.96 -14.87
C VAL A 167 8.67 -3.92 -16.01
N MET A 168 7.69 -3.96 -16.93
CA MET A 168 7.68 -3.06 -18.08
C MET A 168 7.40 -1.60 -17.71
N VAL A 169 6.54 -1.35 -16.72
CA VAL A 169 6.11 0.00 -16.34
C VAL A 169 7.00 0.59 -15.25
N PHE A 170 7.37 -0.21 -14.26
CA PHE A 170 8.05 0.28 -13.05
C PHE A 170 9.49 -0.21 -12.93
N GLY A 171 9.95 -1.15 -13.77
CA GLY A 171 11.26 -1.80 -13.64
C GLY A 171 11.37 -2.73 -12.42
N ASN A 172 10.25 -3.03 -11.74
CA ASN A 172 10.20 -3.76 -10.49
C ASN A 172 9.09 -4.84 -10.55
N PRO A 173 9.43 -6.14 -10.55
CA PRO A 173 8.44 -7.23 -10.66
C PRO A 173 7.49 -7.34 -9.46
N PHE A 174 7.79 -6.67 -8.36
CA PHE A 174 7.04 -6.70 -7.11
C PHE A 174 6.50 -5.34 -6.69
N PHE A 175 6.49 -4.39 -7.64
CA PHE A 175 6.00 -3.04 -7.34
C PHE A 175 4.58 -3.07 -6.73
N PRO A 176 4.30 -2.29 -5.67
CA PRO A 176 5.08 -1.19 -5.08
C PRO A 176 6.02 -1.61 -3.93
N PHE A 177 6.39 -2.88 -3.83
CA PHE A 177 7.25 -3.42 -2.78
C PHE A 177 8.67 -3.69 -3.32
N LEU A 178 9.61 -3.93 -2.41
CA LEU A 178 11.03 -4.23 -2.71
C LEU A 178 11.74 -3.13 -3.53
N ASN A 179 11.34 -1.86 -3.35
CA ASN A 179 11.92 -0.73 -4.07
C ASN A 179 13.40 -0.50 -3.72
N GLY A 180 13.87 -0.98 -2.57
CA GLY A 180 15.30 -0.98 -2.23
C GLY A 180 16.14 -1.96 -3.07
N LEU A 181 15.53 -3.06 -3.57
CA LEU A 181 16.19 -4.03 -4.45
C LEU A 181 16.00 -3.68 -5.94
N PHE A 182 14.88 -3.07 -6.28
CA PHE A 182 14.53 -2.64 -7.64
C PHE A 182 14.26 -1.14 -7.63
N PRO A 183 15.32 -0.30 -7.55
CA PRO A 183 15.16 1.16 -7.51
C PRO A 183 14.42 1.69 -8.74
N ASN A 184 13.53 2.64 -8.52
CA ASN A 184 12.71 3.23 -9.57
C ASN A 184 12.30 4.66 -9.19
N PRO A 185 11.93 5.53 -10.15
CA PRO A 185 11.56 6.92 -9.88
C PRO A 185 10.15 7.09 -9.29
N TRP A 186 9.33 6.04 -9.28
CA TRP A 186 7.90 6.12 -8.96
C TRP A 186 7.60 6.06 -7.46
N GLN A 187 8.45 5.34 -6.72
CA GLN A 187 8.23 5.09 -5.29
C GLN A 187 9.56 5.10 -4.53
N TYR A 188 9.68 5.98 -3.56
CA TYR A 188 10.84 5.98 -2.67
C TYR A 188 10.85 4.77 -1.73
N PRO A 189 11.98 4.09 -1.52
CA PRO A 189 12.08 2.99 -0.57
C PRO A 189 11.64 3.35 0.86
N ILE A 190 11.86 4.60 1.29
CA ILE A 190 11.44 5.06 2.62
C ILE A 190 9.92 5.02 2.80
N VAL A 191 9.15 5.29 1.73
CA VAL A 191 7.68 5.25 1.79
C VAL A 191 7.19 3.83 2.06
N GLU A 192 7.84 2.83 1.44
CA GLU A 192 7.56 1.43 1.71
C GLU A 192 7.86 1.06 3.17
N ALA A 193 9.02 1.47 3.68
CA ALA A 193 9.42 1.23 5.06
C ALA A 193 8.47 1.89 6.08
N GLU A 194 8.09 3.14 5.84
CA GLU A 194 7.11 3.87 6.66
C GLU A 194 5.72 3.20 6.60
N PHE A 195 5.29 2.79 5.40
CA PHE A 195 4.02 2.10 5.20
C PHE A 195 3.98 0.78 5.97
N LEU A 196 4.99 -0.06 5.83
CA LEU A 196 5.10 -1.32 6.58
C LEU A 196 5.15 -1.07 8.09
N ARG A 197 5.85 -0.01 8.54
CA ARG A 197 5.89 0.40 9.94
C ARG A 197 4.51 0.85 10.45
N ILE A 198 3.80 1.69 9.70
CA ILE A 198 2.45 2.14 10.06
C ILE A 198 1.52 0.95 10.17
N PHE A 199 1.52 0.04 9.18
CA PHE A 199 0.63 -1.12 9.20
C PHE A 199 0.99 -2.15 10.27
N ALA A 200 2.27 -2.33 10.58
CA ALA A 200 2.71 -3.20 11.67
C ALA A 200 2.35 -2.63 13.07
N HIS A 201 2.26 -1.30 13.19
CA HIS A 201 2.04 -0.58 14.45
C HIS A 201 0.76 0.27 14.44
N MET A 202 -0.22 -0.08 13.60
CA MET A 202 -1.48 0.70 13.44
C MET A 202 -2.28 0.87 14.74
N SER A 203 -1.90 0.17 15.80
CA SER A 203 -2.51 0.33 17.13
C SER A 203 -1.50 -0.05 18.20
N ASP A 204 -1.60 0.59 19.38
CA ASP A 204 -0.94 0.15 20.61
C ASP A 204 -1.49 -1.19 21.13
N VAL A 205 -1.91 -2.07 20.20
CA VAL A 205 -2.49 -3.37 20.51
C VAL A 205 -1.39 -4.40 20.66
N GLN A 206 -1.27 -4.97 21.84
CA GLN A 206 -0.34 -6.07 22.10
C GLN A 206 -0.85 -7.37 21.47
N LEU A 207 0.06 -8.28 21.06
CA LEU A 207 -0.26 -9.52 20.36
C LEU A 207 -1.35 -10.36 21.07
N TRP A 208 -1.33 -10.43 22.40
CA TRP A 208 -2.34 -11.18 23.17
C TRP A 208 -3.74 -10.55 23.14
N GLN A 209 -3.85 -9.25 22.82
CA GLN A 209 -5.12 -8.54 22.67
C GLN A 209 -5.76 -8.74 21.29
N ILE A 210 -4.99 -9.17 20.29
CA ILE A 210 -5.46 -9.33 18.91
C ILE A 210 -6.77 -10.13 18.85
N PRO A 211 -6.90 -11.32 19.48
CA PRO A 211 -8.16 -12.09 19.40
C PRO A 211 -9.38 -11.29 19.88
N PHE A 212 -9.24 -10.50 20.92
CA PHE A 212 -10.30 -9.63 21.41
C PHE A 212 -10.56 -8.47 20.45
N GLN A 213 -9.50 -7.82 19.95
CA GLN A 213 -9.64 -6.66 19.07
C GLN A 213 -10.27 -7.00 17.72
N VAL A 214 -9.91 -8.13 17.11
CA VAL A 214 -10.50 -8.56 15.84
C VAL A 214 -11.93 -9.09 15.98
N THR A 215 -12.36 -9.44 17.20
CA THR A 215 -13.71 -9.97 17.42
C THR A 215 -14.69 -8.92 17.92
N THR A 216 -14.30 -8.08 18.87
CA THR A 216 -15.20 -7.15 19.57
C THR A 216 -14.60 -5.78 19.83
N GLY A 217 -13.28 -5.67 20.01
CA GLY A 217 -12.64 -4.43 20.45
C GLY A 217 -12.51 -3.37 19.36
N GLY A 218 -12.41 -3.77 18.11
CA GLY A 218 -12.49 -2.87 16.95
C GLY A 218 -11.26 -2.02 16.64
N LYS A 219 -10.25 -1.94 17.49
CA LYS A 219 -9.03 -1.10 17.26
C LYS A 219 -8.25 -1.47 15.99
N LEU A 220 -8.53 -2.61 15.37
CA LEU A 220 -7.83 -3.15 14.21
C LEU A 220 -8.66 -3.02 12.92
N ALA A 221 -9.35 -1.92 12.73
CA ALA A 221 -10.14 -1.62 11.52
C ALA A 221 -11.08 -2.78 11.15
N GLY A 222 -12.06 -3.04 12.00
CA GLY A 222 -13.11 -4.03 11.80
C GLY A 222 -13.25 -5.04 12.92
N ILE A 223 -14.38 -5.72 12.92
CA ILE A 223 -14.73 -6.78 13.87
C ILE A 223 -15.35 -7.96 13.14
N THR A 224 -15.00 -9.18 13.57
CA THR A 224 -15.63 -10.41 13.06
C THR A 224 -16.91 -10.77 13.81
N GLY A 225 -17.12 -10.19 14.99
CA GLY A 225 -18.24 -10.45 15.90
C GLY A 225 -17.87 -11.33 17.10
N PRO A 226 -18.56 -11.17 18.26
CA PRO A 226 -18.20 -11.80 19.54
C PRO A 226 -18.16 -13.34 19.47
N VAL A 227 -18.94 -13.94 18.58
CA VAL A 227 -19.00 -15.41 18.42
C VAL A 227 -17.65 -16.01 18.02
N PHE A 228 -16.81 -15.25 17.34
CA PHE A 228 -15.47 -15.71 16.97
C PHE A 228 -14.49 -15.79 18.16
N LEU A 229 -14.86 -15.34 19.36
CA LEU A 229 -14.15 -15.69 20.59
C LEU A 229 -14.17 -17.21 20.86
N LEU A 230 -15.14 -17.94 20.28
CA LEU A 230 -15.20 -19.39 20.31
C LEU A 230 -14.24 -20.06 19.29
N ALA A 231 -13.47 -19.30 18.53
CA ALA A 231 -12.51 -19.85 17.54
C ALA A 231 -11.58 -20.96 18.08
N PRO A 232 -11.14 -20.99 19.35
CA PRO A 232 -10.38 -22.12 19.90
C PRO A 232 -11.09 -23.46 19.74
N LEU A 233 -12.43 -23.52 19.73
CA LEU A 233 -13.18 -24.74 19.49
C LEU A 233 -12.98 -25.29 18.06
N ALA A 234 -12.52 -24.49 17.12
CA ALA A 234 -12.18 -24.96 15.78
C ALA A 234 -11.08 -26.03 15.79
N VAL A 235 -10.17 -26.02 16.79
CA VAL A 235 -9.13 -27.03 16.95
C VAL A 235 -9.71 -28.42 17.11
N LEU A 236 -10.90 -28.56 17.72
CA LEU A 236 -11.59 -29.83 17.85
C LEU A 236 -11.91 -30.48 16.48
N SER A 237 -12.04 -29.69 15.43
CA SER A 237 -12.23 -30.18 14.06
C SER A 237 -11.11 -31.14 13.60
N ALA A 238 -9.89 -30.95 14.13
CA ALA A 238 -8.75 -31.81 13.78
C ALA A 238 -8.87 -33.26 14.26
N VAL A 239 -9.63 -33.47 15.33
CA VAL A 239 -9.83 -34.81 15.97
C VAL A 239 -11.18 -35.42 15.67
N ILE A 240 -12.13 -34.60 15.15
CA ILE A 240 -13.46 -35.12 14.79
C ILE A 240 -13.36 -35.97 13.53
N ALA A 241 -13.77 -37.24 13.65
CA ALA A 241 -13.85 -38.15 12.52
C ALA A 241 -14.91 -37.66 11.53
N VAL A 242 -14.50 -37.37 10.31
CA VAL A 242 -15.39 -37.09 9.18
C VAL A 242 -15.36 -38.32 8.27
N GLU A 243 -16.45 -39.12 8.25
CA GLU A 243 -16.49 -40.44 7.59
C GLU A 243 -15.92 -40.42 6.16
N LYS A 244 -16.37 -39.46 5.35
CA LYS A 244 -15.96 -39.37 3.95
C LYS A 244 -14.59 -38.73 3.76
N ARG A 245 -14.09 -37.94 4.73
CA ARG A 245 -12.83 -37.19 4.67
C ARG A 245 -12.16 -37.11 6.03
N PRO A 246 -11.47 -38.14 6.50
CA PRO A 246 -10.95 -38.23 7.87
C PRO A 246 -10.04 -37.08 8.31
N ARG A 247 -9.36 -36.42 7.35
CA ARG A 247 -8.42 -35.33 7.63
C ARG A 247 -8.99 -33.94 7.30
N PHE A 248 -10.27 -33.82 6.94
CA PHE A 248 -10.87 -32.58 6.45
C PHE A 248 -10.70 -31.41 7.44
N GLY A 249 -10.98 -31.63 8.73
CA GLY A 249 -10.79 -30.60 9.75
C GLY A 249 -9.34 -30.12 9.88
N ARG A 250 -8.35 -31.03 9.75
CA ARG A 250 -6.93 -30.66 9.75
C ARG A 250 -6.56 -29.81 8.53
N HIS A 251 -7.10 -30.12 7.36
CA HIS A 251 -6.86 -29.33 6.15
C HIS A 251 -7.47 -27.93 6.25
N LEU A 252 -8.65 -27.80 6.88
CA LEU A 252 -9.25 -26.50 7.17
C LEU A 252 -8.36 -25.65 8.08
N LEU A 253 -7.81 -26.23 9.16
CA LEU A 253 -6.91 -25.51 10.07
C LEU A 253 -5.60 -25.11 9.39
N LEU A 254 -5.05 -25.98 8.52
CA LEU A 254 -3.87 -25.63 7.73
C LEU A 254 -4.17 -24.49 6.75
N ALA A 255 -5.36 -24.46 6.16
CA ALA A 255 -5.79 -23.35 5.30
C ALA A 255 -5.97 -22.05 6.11
N VAL A 256 -6.56 -22.11 7.33
CA VAL A 256 -6.60 -20.96 8.24
C VAL A 256 -5.21 -20.39 8.45
N LEU A 257 -4.23 -21.23 8.80
CA LEU A 257 -2.84 -20.79 9.02
C LEU A 257 -2.23 -20.18 7.76
N ALA A 258 -2.37 -20.86 6.61
CA ALA A 258 -1.79 -20.42 5.35
C ALA A 258 -2.33 -19.05 4.89
N PHE A 259 -3.65 -18.83 5.02
CA PHE A 259 -4.30 -17.59 4.62
C PHE A 259 -4.30 -16.49 5.69
N SER A 260 -3.84 -16.80 6.92
CA SER A 260 -3.62 -15.81 7.97
C SER A 260 -2.16 -15.33 8.06
N VAL A 261 -1.20 -15.97 7.38
CA VAL A 261 0.23 -15.68 7.54
C VAL A 261 0.58 -14.22 7.22
N THR A 262 -0.07 -13.64 6.23
CA THR A 262 0.15 -12.23 5.82
C THR A 262 -0.49 -11.22 6.76
N TYR A 263 -1.35 -11.66 7.68
CA TYR A 263 -1.99 -10.78 8.66
C TYR A 263 -0.98 -10.06 9.56
N PHE A 264 0.11 -10.72 9.95
CA PHE A 264 1.11 -10.13 10.83
C PHE A 264 1.97 -9.04 10.16
N ALA A 265 1.93 -8.96 8.84
CA ALA A 265 2.50 -7.83 8.10
C ALA A 265 1.51 -6.66 7.97
N ASN A 266 0.20 -6.92 8.22
CA ASN A 266 -0.85 -5.93 8.14
C ASN A 266 -2.03 -6.36 9.03
N ILE A 267 -2.04 -5.91 10.28
CA ILE A 267 -2.93 -6.39 11.34
C ILE A 267 -4.39 -5.89 11.31
N GLY A 268 -4.84 -5.28 10.23
CA GLY A 268 -6.25 -4.88 10.06
C GLY A 268 -7.19 -6.09 9.96
N THR A 269 -8.28 -6.11 10.70
CA THR A 269 -9.22 -7.26 10.80
C THR A 269 -9.71 -7.75 9.44
N ARG A 270 -9.93 -6.86 8.47
CA ARG A 270 -10.36 -7.23 7.12
C ARG A 270 -9.37 -8.16 6.38
N PHE A 271 -8.08 -8.11 6.73
CA PHE A 271 -7.07 -8.96 6.11
C PHE A 271 -7.14 -10.42 6.57
N LEU A 272 -7.99 -10.73 7.56
CA LEU A 272 -8.34 -12.09 7.95
C LEU A 272 -9.48 -12.68 7.11
N ILE A 273 -10.20 -11.86 6.32
CA ILE A 273 -11.36 -12.34 5.53
C ILE A 273 -11.03 -13.58 4.68
N PRO A 274 -9.87 -13.69 3.99
CA PRO A 274 -9.53 -14.90 3.23
C PRO A 274 -9.42 -16.17 4.08
N ALA A 275 -9.13 -16.06 5.37
CA ALA A 275 -9.05 -17.21 6.30
C ALA A 275 -10.40 -17.56 6.95
N LEU A 276 -11.34 -16.60 7.01
CA LEU A 276 -12.61 -16.78 7.73
C LEU A 276 -13.50 -17.91 7.22
N PRO A 277 -13.63 -18.23 5.92
CA PRO A 277 -14.44 -19.35 5.46
C PRO A 277 -13.97 -20.68 6.08
N PHE A 278 -12.66 -20.90 6.14
CA PHE A 278 -12.06 -22.09 6.71
C PHE A 278 -12.26 -22.15 8.22
N LEU A 279 -12.01 -21.03 8.91
CA LEU A 279 -12.22 -20.91 10.36
C LEU A 279 -13.69 -21.14 10.73
N SER A 280 -14.62 -20.55 9.98
CA SER A 280 -16.07 -20.70 10.22
C SER A 280 -16.54 -22.14 10.08
N ILE A 281 -16.06 -22.88 9.06
CA ILE A 281 -16.38 -24.31 8.91
C ILE A 281 -15.72 -25.13 10.03
N ALA A 282 -14.46 -24.87 10.35
CA ALA A 282 -13.76 -25.58 11.42
C ALA A 282 -14.42 -25.36 12.78
N LEU A 283 -14.84 -24.13 13.08
CA LEU A 283 -15.62 -23.79 14.29
C LEU A 283 -16.96 -24.52 14.30
N ALA A 284 -17.69 -24.51 13.18
CA ALA A 284 -18.95 -25.23 13.05
C ALA A 284 -18.80 -26.76 13.28
N LEU A 285 -17.72 -27.35 12.73
CA LEU A 285 -17.39 -28.77 12.99
C LEU A 285 -17.07 -29.00 14.46
N GLY A 286 -16.28 -28.14 15.09
CA GLY A 286 -15.92 -28.21 16.50
C GLY A 286 -17.16 -28.16 17.39
N ILE A 287 -18.04 -27.19 17.17
CA ILE A 287 -19.30 -27.06 17.93
C ILE A 287 -20.22 -28.28 17.73
N LEU A 288 -20.45 -28.69 16.48
CA LEU A 288 -21.29 -29.85 16.16
C LEU A 288 -20.75 -31.19 16.68
N GLY A 289 -19.44 -31.26 16.91
CA GLY A 289 -18.76 -32.41 17.49
C GLY A 289 -18.97 -32.58 19.00
N LEU A 290 -19.48 -31.55 19.69
CA LEU A 290 -19.77 -31.63 21.11
C LEU A 290 -20.97 -32.59 21.37
N PRO A 291 -20.79 -33.61 22.22
CA PRO A 291 -21.85 -34.60 22.47
C PRO A 291 -23.06 -33.93 23.15
N ARG A 292 -24.26 -34.38 22.79
CA ARG A 292 -25.57 -33.97 23.32
C ARG A 292 -25.97 -32.51 23.06
N ILE A 293 -25.07 -31.53 23.23
CA ILE A 293 -25.38 -30.09 23.16
C ILE A 293 -25.02 -29.44 21.83
N GLY A 294 -24.15 -30.06 21.01
CA GLY A 294 -23.54 -29.41 19.83
C GLY A 294 -24.54 -28.82 18.83
N LYS A 295 -25.69 -29.50 18.59
CA LYS A 295 -26.71 -28.96 17.67
C LYS A 295 -27.42 -27.73 18.25
N ALA A 296 -27.81 -27.78 19.52
CA ALA A 296 -28.47 -26.66 20.18
C ALA A 296 -27.55 -25.48 20.31
N LEU A 297 -26.27 -25.71 20.68
CA LEU A 297 -25.25 -24.68 20.74
C LEU A 297 -24.98 -24.05 19.36
N ALA A 298 -24.92 -24.84 18.29
CA ALA A 298 -24.73 -24.31 16.94
C ALA A 298 -25.87 -23.39 16.50
N ILE A 299 -27.12 -23.72 16.81
CA ILE A 299 -28.28 -22.87 16.53
C ILE A 299 -28.19 -21.59 17.36
N LEU A 300 -27.92 -21.70 18.65
CA LEU A 300 -27.77 -20.55 19.54
C LEU A 300 -26.67 -19.61 19.05
N VAL A 301 -25.51 -20.14 18.69
CA VAL A 301 -24.36 -19.39 18.18
C VAL A 301 -24.73 -18.63 16.90
N VAL A 302 -25.45 -19.25 15.96
CA VAL A 302 -25.91 -18.58 14.72
C VAL A 302 -26.92 -17.47 15.04
N LEU A 303 -27.89 -17.72 15.93
CA LEU A 303 -28.90 -16.71 16.31
C LEU A 303 -28.23 -15.50 17.03
N VAL A 304 -27.36 -15.78 17.98
CA VAL A 304 -26.60 -14.73 18.70
C VAL A 304 -25.73 -13.95 17.75
N HIS A 305 -25.01 -14.64 16.83
CA HIS A 305 -24.18 -13.96 15.86
C HIS A 305 -24.99 -13.06 14.93
N GLY A 306 -26.10 -13.53 14.40
CA GLY A 306 -27.00 -12.74 13.56
C GLY A 306 -27.58 -11.52 14.29
N LEU A 307 -27.99 -11.69 15.55
CA LEU A 307 -28.51 -10.59 16.36
C LEU A 307 -27.43 -9.52 16.63
N LEU A 308 -26.25 -9.96 17.10
CA LEU A 308 -25.15 -9.05 17.43
C LEU A 308 -24.54 -8.36 16.21
N SER A 309 -24.64 -8.96 15.03
CA SER A 309 -24.15 -8.40 13.76
C SER A 309 -25.20 -7.56 13.02
N TRP A 310 -26.45 -7.52 13.52
CA TRP A 310 -27.52 -6.76 12.89
C TRP A 310 -27.25 -5.26 12.96
N PRO A 311 -27.28 -4.52 11.82
CA PRO A 311 -26.90 -3.11 11.77
C PRO A 311 -27.51 -2.22 12.86
N PRO A 312 -28.84 -2.22 13.13
CA PRO A 312 -29.43 -1.41 14.21
C PRO A 312 -29.00 -1.82 15.62
N PHE A 313 -28.34 -2.98 15.78
CA PHE A 313 -27.97 -3.49 17.11
C PHE A 313 -26.45 -3.41 17.36
N ILE A 314 -25.64 -3.56 16.31
CA ILE A 314 -24.18 -3.60 16.44
C ILE A 314 -23.60 -2.33 17.06
N GLY A 315 -24.12 -1.14 16.70
CA GLY A 315 -23.70 0.15 17.26
C GLY A 315 -23.98 0.34 18.77
N ARG A 316 -24.73 -0.60 19.40
CA ARG A 316 -24.98 -0.55 20.85
C ARG A 316 -23.87 -1.14 21.69
N TRP A 317 -23.01 -1.95 21.08
CA TRP A 317 -21.94 -2.66 21.80
C TRP A 317 -20.56 -2.51 21.16
N SER A 318 -20.48 -2.16 19.87
CA SER A 318 -19.22 -1.92 19.17
C SER A 318 -18.92 -0.43 19.11
N PRO A 319 -17.66 0.00 19.20
CA PRO A 319 -17.26 1.38 18.96
C PRO A 319 -17.66 1.84 17.54
N ASP A 320 -17.90 3.13 17.38
CA ASP A 320 -18.20 3.74 16.09
C ASP A 320 -17.04 3.58 15.09
N TYR A 321 -17.34 3.59 13.79
CA TYR A 321 -16.36 3.54 12.69
C TYR A 321 -15.51 2.27 12.60
N GLN A 322 -16.00 1.13 13.12
CA GLN A 322 -15.25 -0.13 13.17
C GLN A 322 -15.53 -1.09 12.00
N TRP A 323 -15.60 -0.57 10.78
CA TRP A 323 -15.70 -1.39 9.57
C TRP A 323 -16.85 -2.42 9.61
N TYR A 324 -18.04 -1.93 9.91
CA TYR A 324 -19.32 -2.66 9.84
C TYR A 324 -20.40 -1.80 9.16
N ILE A 325 -21.52 -2.40 8.81
CA ILE A 325 -22.67 -1.67 8.27
C ILE A 325 -23.42 -1.06 9.46
N GLU A 326 -23.44 0.26 9.56
CA GLU A 326 -24.10 0.99 10.63
C GLU A 326 -25.59 1.16 10.36
N THR A 327 -25.93 1.51 9.13
CA THR A 327 -27.30 1.80 8.71
C THR A 327 -27.59 1.19 7.35
N ILE A 328 -28.84 0.86 7.10
CA ILE A 328 -29.35 0.45 5.80
C ILE A 328 -30.35 1.51 5.34
N ASP A 329 -29.94 2.36 4.40
CA ASP A 329 -30.84 3.34 3.80
C ASP A 329 -31.67 2.66 2.71
N LEU A 330 -32.87 2.22 3.08
CA LEU A 330 -33.80 1.57 2.15
C LEU A 330 -34.32 2.54 1.08
N SER A 331 -34.43 3.84 1.39
CA SER A 331 -34.91 4.84 0.45
C SER A 331 -33.89 5.09 -0.68
N ALA A 332 -32.61 5.12 -0.33
CA ALA A 332 -31.53 5.18 -1.31
C ALA A 332 -31.39 3.87 -2.10
N ALA A 333 -31.46 2.72 -1.43
CA ALA A 333 -31.38 1.40 -2.07
C ALA A 333 -32.52 1.16 -3.09
N LEU A 334 -33.72 1.61 -2.77
CA LEU A 334 -34.89 1.56 -3.66
C LEU A 334 -34.96 2.73 -4.65
N ARG A 335 -33.96 3.62 -4.67
CA ARG A 335 -33.90 4.83 -5.51
C ARG A 335 -35.07 5.79 -5.33
N ILE A 336 -35.68 5.81 -4.13
CA ILE A 336 -36.68 6.81 -3.73
C ILE A 336 -35.96 8.15 -3.50
N THR A 337 -34.83 8.12 -2.80
CA THR A 337 -33.90 9.25 -2.71
C THR A 337 -33.04 9.30 -3.98
N PRO A 338 -33.02 10.43 -4.72
CA PRO A 338 -32.14 10.58 -5.88
C PRO A 338 -30.66 10.40 -5.51
N GLU A 339 -29.89 9.75 -6.39
CA GLU A 339 -28.44 9.48 -6.17
C GLU A 339 -27.67 10.76 -5.82
N LYS A 340 -27.90 11.86 -6.56
CA LYS A 340 -27.25 13.14 -6.31
C LYS A 340 -27.52 13.68 -4.91
N GLN A 341 -28.75 13.59 -4.44
CA GLN A 341 -29.12 14.02 -3.09
C GLN A 341 -28.44 13.15 -2.05
N PHE A 342 -28.51 11.82 -2.21
CA PHE A 342 -27.87 10.88 -1.29
C PHE A 342 -26.37 11.13 -1.17
N LEU A 343 -25.66 11.32 -2.30
CA LEU A 343 -24.24 11.61 -2.32
C LEU A 343 -23.90 12.96 -1.67
N THR A 344 -24.71 13.98 -1.90
CA THR A 344 -24.55 15.29 -1.27
C THR A 344 -24.69 15.21 0.26
N ASP A 345 -25.66 14.43 0.73
CA ASP A 345 -26.01 14.36 2.15
C ASP A 345 -25.06 13.45 2.94
N HIS A 346 -24.48 12.42 2.30
CA HIS A 346 -23.71 11.37 2.98
C HIS A 346 -22.23 11.35 2.62
N TRP A 347 -21.82 12.02 1.56
CA TRP A 347 -20.41 12.01 1.12
C TRP A 347 -19.90 13.41 0.78
N GLY A 348 -19.27 14.04 1.78
CA GLY A 348 -18.78 15.43 1.68
C GLY A 348 -17.86 15.68 0.49
N ASP A 349 -17.06 14.69 0.04
CA ASP A 349 -16.13 14.83 -1.08
C ASP A 349 -16.81 14.92 -2.45
N TYR A 350 -18.08 14.56 -2.53
CA TYR A 350 -18.86 14.65 -3.78
C TYR A 350 -18.92 16.08 -4.32
N GLN A 351 -19.03 17.07 -3.45
CA GLN A 351 -19.07 18.49 -3.84
C GLN A 351 -17.73 18.93 -4.46
N GLY A 352 -16.61 18.49 -3.92
CA GLY A 352 -15.28 18.72 -4.50
C GLY A 352 -15.16 18.11 -5.90
N GLY A 353 -15.66 16.88 -6.09
CA GLY A 353 -15.69 16.22 -7.40
C GLY A 353 -16.50 16.99 -8.45
N LEU A 354 -17.65 17.57 -8.05
CA LEU A 354 -18.47 18.41 -8.94
C LEU A 354 -17.75 19.70 -9.38
N LEU A 355 -16.97 20.33 -8.48
CA LEU A 355 -16.13 21.48 -8.84
C LEU A 355 -15.11 21.10 -9.91
N LEU A 356 -14.44 19.98 -9.72
CA LEU A 356 -13.42 19.50 -10.66
C LEU A 356 -14.00 19.28 -12.06
N ASP A 357 -15.10 18.55 -12.17
CA ASP A 357 -15.70 18.25 -13.48
C ASP A 357 -16.21 19.51 -14.19
N ARG A 358 -16.62 20.52 -13.43
CA ARG A 358 -17.17 21.75 -13.97
C ARG A 358 -16.10 22.73 -14.45
N PHE A 359 -14.99 22.87 -13.72
CA PHE A 359 -14.06 23.97 -13.92
C PHE A 359 -12.67 23.54 -14.39
N VAL A 360 -12.25 22.31 -14.10
CA VAL A 360 -10.90 21.83 -14.49
C VAL A 360 -10.95 21.20 -15.88
N PRO A 361 -10.09 21.63 -16.82
CA PRO A 361 -9.96 20.99 -18.13
C PRO A 361 -9.52 19.52 -18.02
N ALA A 362 -9.94 18.70 -18.98
CA ALA A 362 -9.47 17.33 -19.07
C ALA A 362 -7.96 17.29 -19.39
N GLY A 363 -7.21 16.50 -18.65
CA GLY A 363 -5.76 16.38 -18.79
C GLY A 363 -4.96 17.33 -17.91
N ASP A 364 -5.60 18.30 -17.24
CA ASP A 364 -4.93 19.10 -16.23
C ASP A 364 -4.82 18.33 -14.91
N LEU A 365 -3.68 18.48 -14.24
CA LEU A 365 -3.39 17.81 -13.00
C LEU A 365 -3.78 18.68 -11.81
N VAL A 366 -4.55 18.08 -10.89
CA VAL A 366 -5.00 18.70 -9.64
C VAL A 366 -4.21 18.15 -8.47
N TYR A 367 -3.75 18.99 -7.57
CA TYR A 367 -3.23 18.58 -6.28
C TYR A 367 -4.30 18.76 -5.20
N SER A 368 -4.52 17.74 -4.36
CA SER A 368 -5.37 17.86 -3.18
C SER A 368 -4.63 17.40 -1.92
N PRO A 369 -4.35 18.31 -0.97
CA PRO A 369 -3.68 17.96 0.28
C PRO A 369 -4.55 17.14 1.23
N ASP A 370 -5.88 17.14 1.04
CA ASP A 370 -6.85 16.55 1.96
C ASP A 370 -7.18 15.08 1.66
N MET A 371 -6.48 14.48 0.71
CA MET A 371 -6.62 13.06 0.36
C MET A 371 -8.06 12.61 0.09
N GLY A 372 -8.84 13.44 -0.59
CA GLY A 372 -10.17 13.05 -1.02
C GLY A 372 -10.11 11.88 -1.99
N GLN A 373 -10.81 10.80 -1.68
CA GLN A 373 -11.06 9.75 -2.65
C GLN A 373 -12.21 10.19 -3.55
N PHE A 374 -11.85 10.77 -4.67
CA PHE A 374 -12.80 11.38 -5.58
C PHE A 374 -13.28 10.36 -6.62
N ALA A 375 -14.21 9.50 -6.25
CA ALA A 375 -14.72 8.48 -7.16
C ALA A 375 -15.75 9.00 -8.19
N TYR A 376 -16.22 10.25 -8.05
CA TYR A 376 -17.31 10.79 -8.87
C TYR A 376 -16.89 12.01 -9.71
N HIS A 377 -15.67 11.98 -10.25
CA HIS A 377 -15.16 12.97 -11.19
C HIS A 377 -14.28 12.31 -12.25
N HIS A 378 -13.94 13.09 -13.30
CA HIS A 378 -13.18 12.63 -14.46
C HIS A 378 -11.86 13.41 -14.63
N ARG A 379 -11.21 13.80 -13.51
CA ARG A 379 -9.97 14.58 -13.52
C ARG A 379 -8.84 13.85 -12.83
N ASP A 380 -7.63 14.17 -13.24
CA ASP A 380 -6.42 13.58 -12.65
C ASP A 380 -6.06 14.31 -11.37
N ILE A 381 -6.03 13.59 -10.24
CA ILE A 381 -5.69 14.13 -8.92
C ILE A 381 -4.45 13.45 -8.38
N ILE A 382 -3.58 14.25 -7.79
CA ILE A 382 -2.46 13.78 -6.96
C ILE A 382 -2.80 14.01 -5.48
N GLY A 383 -2.70 12.93 -4.69
CA GLY A 383 -2.71 12.94 -3.23
C GLY A 383 -1.30 12.99 -2.64
N ASN A 384 -1.22 12.94 -1.31
CA ASN A 384 0.01 13.23 -0.58
C ASN A 384 0.96 12.04 -0.35
N PHE A 385 0.61 10.78 -0.65
CA PHE A 385 1.47 9.63 -0.31
C PHE A 385 1.53 8.49 -1.34
N ASP A 386 0.82 8.60 -2.44
CA ASP A 386 0.67 7.46 -3.37
C ASP A 386 1.85 7.27 -4.32
N SER A 387 2.76 8.25 -4.39
CA SER A 387 3.92 8.23 -5.29
C SER A 387 5.00 9.20 -4.82
N SER A 388 6.22 9.07 -5.38
CA SER A 388 7.30 10.04 -5.17
C SER A 388 6.85 11.47 -5.53
N LEU A 389 6.12 11.63 -6.64
CA LEU A 389 5.57 12.92 -7.05
C LEU A 389 4.55 13.47 -6.04
N GLY A 390 3.61 12.64 -5.55
CA GLY A 390 2.63 13.05 -4.55
C GLY A 390 3.28 13.46 -3.23
N ARG A 391 4.27 12.69 -2.76
CA ARG A 391 5.04 13.03 -1.55
C ARG A 391 5.79 14.35 -1.70
N ARG A 392 6.40 14.58 -2.86
CA ARG A 392 7.08 15.84 -3.15
C ARG A 392 6.10 17.01 -3.17
N ALA A 393 4.99 16.90 -3.89
CA ALA A 393 3.95 17.93 -3.93
C ALA A 393 3.43 18.26 -2.53
N PHE A 394 3.18 17.24 -1.70
CA PHE A 394 2.74 17.41 -0.31
C PHE A 394 3.76 18.17 0.53
N THR A 395 5.05 17.81 0.46
CA THR A 395 6.08 18.49 1.24
C THR A 395 6.29 19.90 0.74
N THR A 396 6.40 20.12 -0.57
CA THR A 396 6.55 21.46 -1.19
C THR A 396 5.38 22.38 -0.81
N PHE A 397 4.15 21.92 -0.92
CA PHE A 397 2.96 22.70 -0.57
C PHE A 397 2.94 23.15 0.90
N ARG A 398 3.51 22.34 1.79
CA ARG A 398 3.56 22.63 3.24
C ARG A 398 4.65 23.61 3.66
N LEU A 399 5.65 23.87 2.84
CA LEU A 399 6.79 24.72 3.22
C LEU A 399 6.39 26.09 3.81
N PRO A 400 5.43 26.85 3.23
CA PRO A 400 5.04 28.15 3.78
C PRO A 400 4.26 28.06 5.10
N PHE A 401 3.68 26.88 5.42
CA PHE A 401 2.83 26.70 6.61
C PHE A 401 3.57 26.04 7.77
N VAL A 402 4.70 25.42 7.52
CA VAL A 402 5.47 24.66 8.51
C VAL A 402 6.91 25.18 8.50
N PRO A 403 7.24 26.22 9.29
CA PRO A 403 8.56 26.86 9.27
C PRO A 403 9.73 25.89 9.40
N ALA A 404 9.56 24.82 10.21
CA ALA A 404 10.59 23.80 10.35
C ALA A 404 10.98 23.10 9.04
N LEU A 405 10.05 23.01 8.06
CA LEU A 405 10.32 22.37 6.78
C LEU A 405 11.08 23.26 5.80
N SER A 406 10.99 24.58 5.96
CA SER A 406 11.60 25.58 5.07
C SER A 406 12.98 26.03 5.54
N ARG A 407 13.40 25.68 6.75
CA ARG A 407 14.72 25.98 7.26
C ARG A 407 15.78 25.10 6.65
N THR A 408 16.96 25.68 6.39
CA THR A 408 18.13 24.95 5.91
C THR A 408 19.34 25.19 6.80
N TRP A 409 20.14 24.17 7.01
CA TRP A 409 21.50 24.33 7.52
C TRP A 409 22.41 24.62 6.34
N GLN A 410 23.06 25.79 6.39
CA GLN A 410 24.09 26.16 5.43
C GLN A 410 25.46 25.81 6.01
N ARG A 411 26.21 25.00 5.26
CA ARG A 411 27.50 24.42 5.69
C ARG A 411 28.57 24.67 4.65
N ASP A 412 29.73 25.14 5.08
CA ASP A 412 30.93 25.24 4.25
C ASP A 412 31.93 24.12 4.62
N LEU A 413 32.22 23.25 3.70
CA LEU A 413 33.35 22.32 3.79
C LEU A 413 34.55 22.93 3.10
N ARG A 414 35.50 23.47 3.87
CA ARG A 414 36.75 24.01 3.36
C ARG A 414 37.76 22.90 3.18
N ILE A 415 38.25 22.74 1.96
CA ILE A 415 39.27 21.77 1.56
C ILE A 415 40.55 22.51 1.12
N PRO A 416 41.73 21.91 1.14
CA PRO A 416 42.90 22.46 0.46
C PRO A 416 42.57 22.70 -1.02
N ALA A 417 43.03 23.83 -1.57
CA ALA A 417 42.81 24.13 -2.99
C ALA A 417 43.30 22.96 -3.85
N THR A 418 42.35 22.25 -4.45
CA THR A 418 42.62 20.99 -5.16
C THR A 418 41.97 21.03 -6.54
N ARG A 419 42.70 20.60 -7.55
CA ARG A 419 42.20 20.47 -8.91
C ARG A 419 41.62 19.08 -9.11
N LEU A 420 40.30 18.99 -9.32
CA LEU A 420 39.52 17.75 -9.34
C LEU A 420 38.73 17.64 -10.63
N SER A 421 38.70 16.43 -11.20
CA SER A 421 37.76 16.09 -12.26
C SER A 421 36.43 15.55 -11.71
N LYS A 422 36.45 14.89 -10.54
CA LYS A 422 35.27 14.33 -9.87
C LYS A 422 35.33 14.52 -8.36
N LEU A 423 34.18 14.81 -7.80
CA LEU A 423 33.97 14.92 -6.35
C LEU A 423 32.76 14.12 -5.90
N ARG A 424 32.88 13.42 -4.80
CA ARG A 424 31.75 12.83 -4.05
C ARG A 424 31.57 13.53 -2.71
N LEU A 425 30.32 13.67 -2.34
CA LEU A 425 29.87 14.02 -0.99
C LEU A 425 29.31 12.76 -0.37
N VAL A 426 30.02 12.18 0.58
CA VAL A 426 29.72 10.85 1.15
C VAL A 426 29.11 11.01 2.52
N ALA A 427 27.97 10.39 2.78
CA ALA A 427 27.35 10.33 4.11
C ALA A 427 28.16 9.43 5.05
N GLY A 428 28.50 9.94 6.22
CA GLY A 428 29.25 9.23 7.25
C GLY A 428 28.38 8.61 8.35
N THR A 429 27.11 8.98 8.44
CA THR A 429 26.20 8.62 9.55
C THR A 429 25.11 7.67 9.08
N LYS A 430 24.71 6.75 9.94
CA LYS A 430 23.47 5.97 9.76
C LYS A 430 22.31 6.68 10.44
N THR A 431 21.18 6.86 9.76
CA THR A 431 19.99 7.47 10.34
C THR A 431 18.71 6.73 9.94
N ASP A 432 17.63 6.99 10.66
CA ASP A 432 16.26 6.55 10.36
C ASP A 432 15.44 7.60 9.59
N VAL A 433 16.13 8.53 8.92
CA VAL A 433 15.56 9.53 8.01
C VAL A 433 16.30 9.51 6.67
N ASP A 434 15.70 10.10 5.64
CA ASP A 434 16.32 10.30 4.34
C ASP A 434 17.28 11.51 4.37
N LEU A 435 18.33 11.51 3.54
CA LEU A 435 19.16 12.69 3.32
C LEU A 435 18.46 13.62 2.33
N ARG A 436 18.27 14.88 2.70
CA ARG A 436 17.76 15.92 1.81
C ARG A 436 18.78 17.02 1.67
N VAL A 437 19.12 17.33 0.42
CA VAL A 437 20.07 18.37 0.06
C VAL A 437 19.36 19.37 -0.85
N SER A 438 19.23 20.60 -0.37
CA SER A 438 18.56 21.66 -1.13
C SER A 438 19.49 22.23 -2.19
N GLU A 439 20.79 22.44 -1.86
CA GLU A 439 21.72 22.99 -2.83
C GLU A 439 23.17 22.58 -2.51
N VAL A 440 23.96 22.40 -3.56
CA VAL A 440 25.42 22.20 -3.49
C VAL A 440 26.10 23.20 -4.45
N ARG A 441 27.00 24.01 -3.92
CA ARG A 441 27.77 24.99 -4.70
C ARG A 441 29.25 24.81 -4.47
N PHE A 442 30.05 25.13 -5.47
CA PHE A 442 31.52 25.03 -5.44
C PHE A 442 32.17 26.39 -5.56
N PHE A 443 33.29 26.60 -4.85
CA PHE A 443 33.98 27.88 -4.81
C PHE A 443 35.48 27.71 -4.96
N LYS A 444 36.09 28.74 -5.55
CA LYS A 444 37.52 29.03 -5.52
C LYS A 444 37.72 30.41 -4.89
N GLY A 445 38.22 30.46 -3.66
CA GLY A 445 38.23 31.68 -2.85
C GLY A 445 36.82 32.21 -2.59
N ALA A 446 36.62 33.48 -2.98
CA ALA A 446 35.30 34.12 -2.88
C ALA A 446 34.41 33.89 -4.12
N ARG A 447 34.97 33.33 -5.20
CA ARG A 447 34.25 33.17 -6.47
C ARG A 447 33.54 31.85 -6.52
N GLU A 448 32.23 31.88 -6.74
CA GLU A 448 31.44 30.69 -7.06
C GLU A 448 31.80 30.18 -8.47
N ILE A 449 31.87 28.87 -8.59
CA ILE A 449 32.05 28.17 -9.86
C ILE A 449 30.64 27.81 -10.35
N PRO A 450 30.13 28.51 -11.37
CA PRO A 450 28.77 28.29 -11.83
C PRO A 450 28.65 26.90 -12.43
N ARG A 451 27.48 26.32 -12.28
CA ARG A 451 27.14 25.02 -12.89
C ARG A 451 27.33 25.14 -14.42
N ASP A 452 28.05 24.16 -14.97
CA ASP A 452 28.25 24.02 -16.42
C ASP A 452 27.37 22.85 -16.93
N ALA A 453 26.87 22.96 -18.16
CA ALA A 453 26.12 21.90 -18.83
C ALA A 453 26.94 20.62 -19.06
N LYS A 454 28.27 20.71 -19.01
CA LYS A 454 29.17 19.55 -19.09
C LYS A 454 29.18 18.67 -17.83
N TRP A 455 28.72 19.21 -16.70
CA TRP A 455 28.72 18.46 -15.45
C TRP A 455 27.78 17.27 -15.54
N ARG A 456 28.27 16.09 -15.15
CA ARG A 456 27.47 14.89 -15.02
C ARG A 456 27.22 14.64 -13.54
N LEU A 457 25.97 14.61 -13.17
CA LEU A 457 25.54 14.41 -11.81
C LEU A 457 25.06 12.99 -11.62
N SER A 458 25.45 12.35 -10.53
CA SER A 458 24.99 11.01 -10.16
C SER A 458 24.86 10.86 -8.64
N ALA A 459 24.13 9.88 -8.19
CA ALA A 459 23.96 9.57 -6.78
C ALA A 459 23.82 8.07 -6.58
N SER A 460 24.25 7.58 -5.42
CA SER A 460 24.11 6.16 -5.03
C SER A 460 22.65 5.78 -4.75
N ALA A 461 21.82 6.75 -4.40
CA ALA A 461 20.39 6.60 -4.17
C ALA A 461 19.64 7.68 -4.94
N ASN A 462 18.41 7.38 -5.42
CA ASN A 462 17.55 8.30 -6.16
C ASN A 462 18.29 9.18 -7.22
N PRO A 463 18.95 8.55 -8.20
CA PRO A 463 19.72 9.28 -9.21
C PRO A 463 18.85 10.10 -10.16
N TRP A 464 17.56 9.86 -10.22
CA TRP A 464 16.62 10.53 -11.13
C TRP A 464 16.36 12.00 -10.77
N GLU A 465 16.57 12.38 -9.51
CA GLU A 465 16.28 13.75 -9.00
C GLU A 465 17.55 14.52 -8.61
N ILE A 466 18.74 14.02 -8.92
CA ILE A 466 20.01 14.61 -8.48
C ILE A 466 20.19 16.08 -8.90
N GLN A 467 19.58 16.48 -10.02
CA GLN A 467 19.62 17.86 -10.49
C GLN A 467 19.11 18.86 -9.43
N ARG A 468 18.18 18.42 -8.57
CA ARG A 468 17.54 19.25 -7.55
C ARG A 468 18.46 19.69 -6.40
N ALA A 469 19.62 19.07 -6.28
CA ALA A 469 20.68 19.54 -5.38
C ALA A 469 21.62 20.55 -6.05
N PHE A 470 21.35 20.98 -7.29
CA PHE A 470 22.23 21.82 -8.10
C PHE A 470 21.45 22.80 -9.00
N ASP A 471 20.20 23.08 -8.72
CA ASP A 471 19.31 23.86 -9.60
C ASP A 471 19.11 25.31 -9.16
N ASN A 472 19.70 25.71 -8.02
CA ASN A 472 19.49 26.97 -7.34
C ASN A 472 18.02 27.26 -7.01
N GLY A 473 17.22 26.19 -6.85
CA GLY A 473 15.81 26.32 -6.53
C GLY A 473 15.58 26.55 -5.04
N PRO A 474 14.93 27.65 -4.64
CA PRO A 474 14.78 28.02 -3.22
C PRO A 474 13.87 27.04 -2.44
N VAL A 475 13.07 26.24 -3.14
CA VAL A 475 12.10 25.30 -2.57
C VAL A 475 12.22 23.89 -3.16
N SER A 476 13.26 23.64 -3.94
CA SER A 476 13.62 22.33 -4.46
C SER A 476 14.66 21.65 -3.57
N TRP A 477 14.71 20.34 -3.60
CA TRP A 477 15.76 19.54 -2.95
C TRP A 477 15.84 18.14 -3.58
N TRP A 478 17.02 17.58 -3.54
CA TRP A 478 17.22 16.17 -3.77
C TRP A 478 17.01 15.38 -2.47
N THR A 479 16.42 14.20 -2.55
CA THR A 479 16.32 13.26 -1.42
C THR A 479 16.92 11.91 -1.78
N SER A 480 17.59 11.26 -0.81
CA SER A 480 18.00 9.86 -0.96
C SER A 480 16.81 8.91 -1.15
N GLY A 481 15.61 9.33 -0.71
CA GLY A 481 14.38 8.52 -0.78
C GLY A 481 14.44 7.22 0.04
N GLN A 482 15.47 7.04 0.84
CA GLN A 482 15.69 5.90 1.73
C GLN A 482 16.47 6.31 2.97
N TYR A 483 16.40 5.51 4.03
CA TYR A 483 17.20 5.76 5.23
C TYR A 483 18.68 5.85 4.90
N VAL A 484 19.36 6.83 5.54
CA VAL A 484 20.79 7.05 5.27
C VAL A 484 21.62 5.92 5.83
N GLU A 485 22.43 5.34 4.98
CA GLU A 485 23.49 4.41 5.34
C GLU A 485 24.86 5.03 5.07
N PRO A 486 25.88 4.76 5.90
CA PRO A 486 27.25 5.23 5.65
C PRO A 486 27.75 4.78 4.28
N GLY A 487 28.38 5.67 3.56
CA GLY A 487 28.86 5.39 2.21
C GLY A 487 27.89 5.79 1.08
N MET A 488 26.66 6.25 1.38
CA MET A 488 25.83 6.91 0.36
C MET A 488 26.48 8.19 -0.14
N TRP A 489 26.35 8.47 -1.42
CA TRP A 489 27.05 9.59 -2.03
C TRP A 489 26.24 10.34 -3.09
N LEU A 490 26.56 11.61 -3.24
CA LEU A 490 26.29 12.49 -4.37
C LEU A 490 27.60 12.71 -5.12
N GLU A 491 27.61 12.61 -6.44
CA GLU A 491 28.80 12.77 -7.27
C GLU A 491 28.60 13.83 -8.34
N VAL A 492 29.63 14.66 -8.50
CA VAL A 492 29.79 15.59 -9.62
C VAL A 492 31.03 15.19 -10.41
N ASP A 493 30.83 14.89 -11.70
CA ASP A 493 31.89 14.82 -12.70
C ASP A 493 31.90 16.16 -13.46
N PHE A 494 32.91 16.95 -13.27
CA PHE A 494 33.03 18.30 -13.86
C PHE A 494 33.32 18.28 -15.38
N GLY A 495 33.64 17.10 -15.95
CA GLY A 495 34.02 16.93 -17.35
C GLY A 495 35.47 17.36 -17.65
N GLU A 496 35.99 18.35 -16.94
CA GLU A 496 37.38 18.83 -16.96
C GLU A 496 37.84 19.18 -15.54
N PRO A 497 39.16 19.13 -15.24
CA PRO A 497 39.63 19.41 -13.90
C PRO A 497 39.38 20.87 -13.48
N VAL A 498 38.62 21.05 -12.41
CA VAL A 498 38.25 22.32 -11.79
C VAL A 498 38.98 22.46 -10.46
N GLU A 499 39.53 23.65 -10.16
CA GLU A 499 40.16 23.94 -8.87
C GLU A 499 39.12 24.47 -7.89
N ILE A 500 38.93 23.78 -6.78
CA ILE A 500 37.99 24.16 -5.71
C ILE A 500 38.70 24.14 -4.35
N ASP A 501 38.29 25.03 -3.46
CA ASP A 501 38.74 25.08 -2.07
C ASP A 501 37.61 25.10 -1.03
N ARG A 502 36.34 25.15 -1.52
CA ARG A 502 35.18 25.15 -0.65
C ARG A 502 33.99 24.50 -1.36
N VAL A 503 33.27 23.64 -0.63
CA VAL A 503 31.97 23.10 -1.00
C VAL A 503 30.93 23.66 -0.03
N HIS A 504 29.95 24.37 -0.56
CA HIS A 504 28.82 24.87 0.19
C HIS A 504 27.66 23.88 0.03
N ILE A 505 27.01 23.50 1.14
CA ILE A 505 25.91 22.53 1.16
C ILE A 505 24.76 23.14 1.95
N GLU A 506 23.58 23.16 1.35
CA GLU A 506 22.32 23.48 2.03
C GLU A 506 21.53 22.21 2.28
N GLN A 507 21.25 21.91 3.53
CA GLN A 507 20.53 20.71 3.97
C GLN A 507 19.29 21.12 4.75
N ASN A 508 18.15 20.45 4.55
CA ASN A 508 16.93 20.75 5.30
C ASN A 508 17.15 20.57 6.81
N ALA A 509 16.75 21.56 7.60
CA ALA A 509 16.97 21.60 9.05
C ALA A 509 15.91 20.86 9.86
N ASP A 510 14.84 20.39 9.24
CA ASP A 510 13.81 19.54 9.86
C ASP A 510 14.31 18.11 10.17
N GLN A 511 15.51 17.79 9.70
CA GLN A 511 16.10 16.47 9.79
C GLN A 511 17.25 16.40 10.79
N ARG A 512 17.64 15.17 11.15
CA ARG A 512 18.84 14.94 11.94
C ARG A 512 20.08 15.36 11.17
N TRP A 513 21.06 15.88 11.90
CA TRP A 513 22.37 16.19 11.34
C TRP A 513 23.03 14.94 10.73
N ILE A 514 23.41 15.02 9.46
CA ILE A 514 24.10 13.96 8.74
C ILE A 514 25.51 14.44 8.43
N GLU A 515 26.51 13.71 8.88
CA GLU A 515 27.90 13.97 8.53
C GLU A 515 28.11 13.74 7.03
N ILE A 516 28.68 14.72 6.34
CA ILE A 516 29.00 14.64 4.91
C ILE A 516 30.50 14.87 4.75
N ARG A 517 31.18 13.95 4.05
CA ARG A 517 32.61 14.00 3.78
C ARG A 517 32.87 14.17 2.29
N PRO A 518 33.74 15.13 1.88
CA PRO A 518 34.15 15.25 0.50
C PRO A 518 35.21 14.21 0.17
N THR A 519 35.03 13.47 -0.93
CA THR A 519 36.01 12.52 -1.48
C THR A 519 36.30 12.85 -2.93
N ALA A 520 37.55 12.72 -3.37
CA ALA A 520 37.96 12.98 -4.73
C ALA A 520 38.47 11.72 -5.44
N LEU A 521 38.25 11.66 -6.75
CA LEU A 521 38.86 10.65 -7.59
C LEU A 521 40.26 11.13 -7.96
N ILE A 522 41.29 10.47 -7.46
CA ILE A 522 42.68 10.78 -7.72
C ILE A 522 43.29 9.68 -8.59
N GLU A 523 43.88 10.07 -9.71
CA GLU A 523 44.64 9.14 -10.54
C GLU A 523 46.03 8.92 -9.90
N SER A 524 46.36 7.64 -9.63
CA SER A 524 47.70 7.30 -9.10
C SER A 524 48.75 7.51 -10.18
N THR A 525 49.69 8.41 -9.92
CA THR A 525 50.82 8.72 -10.83
C THR A 525 52.01 7.76 -10.67
N THR A 526 51.95 6.76 -9.79
CA THR A 526 53.06 5.85 -9.54
C THR A 526 52.84 4.48 -10.19
N GLY A 527 53.44 4.29 -11.36
CA GLY A 527 53.83 3.00 -11.95
C GLY A 527 52.74 2.12 -12.52
N GLY A 528 52.49 2.26 -13.83
CA GLY A 528 51.82 1.28 -14.68
C GLY A 528 50.32 1.21 -14.50
N GLU A 529 49.55 1.53 -15.57
CA GLU A 529 48.07 1.55 -15.69
C GLU A 529 47.37 2.01 -14.39
N GLY A 530 47.37 3.32 -14.13
CA GLY A 530 46.91 3.89 -12.88
C GLY A 530 45.41 3.69 -12.68
N ALA A 531 45.04 2.78 -11.81
CA ALA A 531 43.66 2.67 -11.34
C ALA A 531 43.31 3.93 -10.55
N ALA A 532 42.39 4.75 -11.06
CA ALA A 532 41.84 5.88 -10.33
C ALA A 532 41.08 5.36 -9.09
N SER A 533 41.37 5.91 -7.91
CA SER A 533 40.74 5.54 -6.66
C SER A 533 40.15 6.74 -5.92
N TRP A 534 39.09 6.50 -5.14
CA TRP A 534 38.47 7.52 -4.32
C TRP A 534 39.25 7.71 -3.01
N HIS A 535 39.59 8.96 -2.69
CA HIS A 535 40.31 9.33 -1.47
C HIS A 535 39.55 10.41 -0.73
N ASP A 536 39.45 10.29 0.58
CA ASP A 536 38.92 11.32 1.45
C ASP A 536 39.79 12.57 1.36
N LEU A 537 39.16 13.70 1.12
CA LEU A 537 39.83 15.01 1.18
C LEU A 537 39.88 15.48 2.64
N PRO A 538 41.03 15.98 3.13
CA PRO A 538 41.04 16.65 4.42
C PRO A 538 40.13 17.89 4.32
N PHE A 539 39.23 18.07 5.27
CA PHE A 539 38.34 19.22 5.30
C PHE A 539 38.18 19.78 6.71
N ARG A 540 37.81 21.04 6.75
CA ARG A 540 37.35 21.69 7.96
C ARG A 540 35.96 22.24 7.71
N GLU A 541 35.01 21.84 8.54
CA GLU A 541 33.69 22.44 8.50
C GLU A 541 33.73 23.83 9.14
N ALA A 542 33.17 24.81 8.46
CA ALA A 542 33.13 26.20 8.88
C ALA A 542 31.75 26.78 8.57
N GLY A 543 31.19 27.52 9.53
CA GLY A 543 29.95 28.26 9.34
C GLY A 543 28.75 27.30 9.18
N VAL A 544 28.19 26.84 10.31
CA VAL A 544 26.87 26.22 10.29
C VAL A 544 25.86 27.28 10.72
N GLU A 545 25.10 27.75 9.77
CA GLU A 545 24.05 28.74 10.00
C GLU A 545 22.70 28.13 9.64
N GLU A 546 21.67 28.40 10.46
CA GLU A 546 20.30 28.07 10.12
C GLU A 546 19.68 29.25 9.39
N ALA A 547 19.30 29.04 8.14
CA ALA A 547 18.65 30.05 7.31
C ALA A 547 17.14 29.80 7.23
N GLU A 548 16.38 30.85 7.47
CA GLU A 548 14.93 30.87 7.21
C GLU A 548 14.68 31.60 5.89
N PRO A 549 13.95 31.00 4.95
CA PRO A 549 13.51 31.72 3.76
C PRO A 549 12.48 32.81 4.15
N THR A 550 12.47 33.92 3.46
CA THR A 550 11.52 35.01 3.69
C THR A 550 10.09 34.60 3.30
N ASP A 551 9.60 35.03 2.15
CA ASP A 551 8.32 34.56 1.60
C ASP A 551 8.59 33.68 0.40
N ILE A 552 8.16 32.41 0.47
CA ILE A 552 8.44 31.38 -0.55
C ILE A 552 7.16 30.90 -1.26
N ARG A 553 6.06 31.62 -1.12
CA ARG A 553 4.77 31.18 -1.66
C ARG A 553 4.78 31.10 -3.18
N MET A 554 5.36 32.11 -3.85
CA MET A 554 5.47 32.12 -5.31
C MET A 554 6.39 31.01 -5.81
N GLU A 555 7.51 30.80 -5.14
CA GLU A 555 8.46 29.72 -5.46
C GLU A 555 7.81 28.33 -5.28
N VAL A 556 7.01 28.16 -4.24
CA VAL A 556 6.25 26.92 -4.03
C VAL A 556 5.22 26.71 -5.14
N ARG A 557 4.50 27.76 -5.54
CA ARG A 557 3.59 27.68 -6.70
C ARG A 557 4.35 27.28 -7.96
N ASP A 558 5.47 27.93 -8.25
CA ASP A 558 6.26 27.66 -9.46
C ASP A 558 6.83 26.24 -9.47
N GLU A 559 7.27 25.74 -8.33
CA GLU A 559 7.72 24.36 -8.17
C GLU A 559 6.56 23.35 -8.39
N LEU A 560 5.37 23.63 -7.87
CA LEU A 560 4.18 22.79 -8.13
C LEU A 560 3.83 22.80 -9.63
N ARG A 561 3.94 23.95 -10.30
CA ARG A 561 3.74 24.06 -11.76
C ARG A 561 4.79 23.25 -12.55
N GLN A 562 6.05 23.25 -12.14
CA GLN A 562 7.10 22.41 -12.74
C GLN A 562 6.80 20.91 -12.58
N MET A 563 6.10 20.53 -11.53
CA MET A 563 5.60 19.16 -11.35
C MET A 563 4.38 18.84 -12.24
N GLY A 564 3.90 19.79 -13.04
CA GLY A 564 2.72 19.66 -13.91
C GLY A 564 1.39 19.98 -13.22
N ILE A 565 1.41 20.38 -11.95
CA ILE A 565 0.21 20.71 -11.18
C ILE A 565 -0.25 22.11 -11.58
N ARG A 566 -1.53 22.26 -11.96
CA ARG A 566 -2.13 23.54 -12.32
C ARG A 566 -3.25 23.96 -11.42
N TRP A 567 -3.75 23.05 -10.60
CA TRP A 567 -4.93 23.26 -9.77
C TRP A 567 -4.71 22.74 -8.37
N ILE A 568 -5.29 23.43 -7.39
CA ILE A 568 -5.36 22.97 -5.99
C ILE A 568 -6.82 22.88 -5.60
N LEU A 569 -7.25 21.70 -5.14
CA LEU A 569 -8.54 21.50 -4.49
C LEU A 569 -8.28 21.26 -2.99
N ILE A 570 -8.81 22.13 -2.15
CA ILE A 570 -8.56 22.11 -0.71
C ILE A 570 -9.87 22.21 0.07
N ARG A 571 -9.93 21.52 1.22
CA ARG A 571 -11.08 21.64 2.13
C ARG A 571 -11.01 22.93 2.95
N ASP A 572 -12.17 23.53 3.24
CA ASP A 572 -12.26 24.74 4.08
C ASP A 572 -11.64 24.55 5.48
N GLY A 573 -11.71 23.33 6.04
CA GLY A 573 -11.11 23.00 7.34
C GLY A 573 -9.60 22.79 7.32
N ASN A 574 -8.95 22.82 6.15
CA ASN A 574 -7.49 22.70 6.06
C ASN A 574 -6.84 24.02 6.47
N PRO A 575 -5.84 24.03 7.37
CA PRO A 575 -5.16 25.27 7.80
C PRO A 575 -4.59 26.11 6.63
N ALA A 576 -4.20 25.47 5.54
CA ALA A 576 -3.69 26.18 4.37
C ALA A 576 -4.78 26.92 3.58
N ALA A 577 -6.04 26.50 3.65
CA ALA A 577 -7.16 27.12 2.91
C ALA A 577 -7.33 28.60 3.26
N GLN A 578 -7.14 28.98 4.52
CA GLN A 578 -7.22 30.36 4.96
C GLN A 578 -6.08 31.19 4.34
N SER A 579 -4.84 30.71 4.33
CA SER A 579 -3.73 31.43 3.72
C SER A 579 -3.88 31.58 2.20
N LEU A 580 -4.39 30.56 1.51
CA LEU A 580 -4.67 30.69 0.07
C LEU A 580 -5.69 31.82 -0.17
N ARG A 581 -6.69 31.99 0.70
CA ARG A 581 -7.71 33.03 0.58
C ARG A 581 -7.18 34.43 0.97
N THR A 582 -6.46 34.55 2.08
CA THR A 582 -5.99 35.87 2.58
C THR A 582 -4.76 36.38 1.84
N ASP A 583 -3.87 35.47 1.42
CA ASP A 583 -2.57 35.79 0.84
C ASP A 583 -2.49 35.43 -0.65
N SER A 584 -3.63 35.25 -1.33
CA SER A 584 -3.66 34.84 -2.74
C SER A 584 -2.76 35.66 -3.69
N PRO A 585 -2.58 36.98 -3.50
CA PRO A 585 -1.62 37.74 -4.31
C PRO A 585 -0.17 37.31 -4.09
N SER A 586 0.21 36.98 -2.84
CA SER A 586 1.56 36.49 -2.51
C SER A 586 1.81 35.07 -3.03
N TRP A 587 0.75 34.32 -3.28
CA TRP A 587 0.82 33.02 -3.93
C TRP A 587 0.82 33.12 -5.47
N GLY A 588 0.30 34.22 -6.04
CA GLY A 588 0.05 34.33 -7.49
C GLY A 588 -0.91 33.25 -7.97
N ILE A 589 -2.04 33.10 -7.27
CA ILE A 589 -3.09 32.12 -7.57
C ILE A 589 -4.45 32.81 -7.65
N THR A 590 -5.35 32.19 -8.40
CA THR A 590 -6.72 32.71 -8.58
C THR A 590 -7.73 31.71 -8.04
N GLU A 591 -8.66 32.18 -7.18
CA GLU A 591 -9.81 31.38 -6.77
C GLU A 591 -10.80 31.30 -7.93
N ILE A 592 -11.09 30.10 -8.38
CA ILE A 592 -11.98 29.87 -9.52
C ILE A 592 -13.40 29.57 -9.05
N ALA A 593 -13.53 28.81 -7.97
CA ALA A 593 -14.83 28.43 -7.42
C ALA A 593 -14.71 27.92 -5.99
N GLU A 594 -15.82 28.07 -5.25
CA GLU A 594 -15.98 27.43 -3.94
C GLU A 594 -17.34 26.72 -3.86
N THR A 595 -17.44 25.79 -2.95
CA THR A 595 -18.69 25.12 -2.55
C THR A 595 -18.63 24.80 -1.07
N THR A 596 -19.72 24.31 -0.49
CA THR A 596 -19.73 23.89 0.91
C THR A 596 -18.63 22.85 1.16
N GLY A 597 -17.60 23.26 1.86
CA GLY A 597 -16.48 22.41 2.28
C GLY A 597 -15.26 22.39 1.36
N PHE A 598 -15.27 23.04 0.18
CA PHE A 598 -14.12 23.02 -0.75
C PHE A 598 -13.90 24.34 -1.48
N GLN A 599 -12.64 24.65 -1.73
CA GLN A 599 -12.15 25.73 -2.57
C GLN A 599 -11.33 25.15 -3.71
N LEU A 600 -11.50 25.71 -4.91
CA LEU A 600 -10.75 25.36 -6.11
C LEU A 600 -9.91 26.56 -6.57
N TRP A 601 -8.60 26.39 -6.63
CA TRP A 601 -7.62 27.39 -6.98
C TRP A 601 -6.88 27.01 -8.24
N MET A 602 -6.60 28.00 -9.10
CA MET A 602 -5.72 27.87 -10.25
C MET A 602 -4.35 28.49 -9.93
N LEU A 603 -3.30 27.80 -10.30
CA LEU A 603 -1.92 28.30 -10.22
C LEU A 603 -1.63 29.09 -11.50
N ASP A 604 -1.57 30.43 -11.38
CA ASP A 604 -1.39 31.35 -12.52
C ASP A 604 0.00 31.30 -13.15
#